data_868508ea8800d3774639d9d9d0d98082
#
_entry.id   868508ea8800d3774639d9d9d0d98082
#
_cell.length_a   1.000
_cell.length_b   1.000
_cell.length_c   1.000
_cell.angle_alpha   90.00
_cell.angle_beta   90.00
_cell.angle_gamma   90.00
#
_symmetry.space_group_name_H-M   'P 1'
#
loop_
_entity.id
_entity.type
_entity.pdbx_description
1 polymer ?
#
loop_
_entity_poly.entity_id
_entity_poly.type
_entity_poly.pdbx_seq_one_letter_code
_entity_poly.pdbx_strand_id
1 'polypeptide(L)'
;MSKVAKRLLTFFIGLPLVIAIVFCDYLYHLPLQIIVGIFAVLGANEFYKMASTKVTLFSRELILIGTAILPFACYTFILWGLSLDISPWLFITISILLMGIECFSAKSFENSLSKIATSFLIIFYCGFLMTFLSRMTILPDSKFVISLFLIFVFMCDSAAWFFGILFGKSTRGFVAASPNKSLVGFIGGIAGSIASGCLFKFIFPEVFTISYPRLIILGLITSIAAIVGDLIESVFKRSCNVKDSGNLIPGRGGILDSIDSVLIAAPIFYIGYNFLF
;
A
#
# COMPACT_ATOMS: atom_id res chain seq x y z
N MET A 1 24.11 -8.45 -14.40
CA MET A 1 23.55 -7.08 -14.52
C MET A 1 23.84 -6.30 -13.25
N SER A 2 24.26 -5.02 -13.41
CA SER A 2 24.43 -4.11 -12.25
C SER A 2 23.11 -3.84 -11.53
N LYS A 3 23.16 -3.45 -10.23
CA LYS A 3 21.96 -3.08 -9.46
C LYS A 3 21.15 -1.95 -10.16
N VAL A 4 21.85 -1.01 -10.77
CA VAL A 4 21.24 0.10 -11.52
C VAL A 4 20.51 -0.42 -12.76
N ALA A 5 21.12 -1.31 -13.54
CA ALA A 5 20.48 -1.89 -14.73
C ALA A 5 19.19 -2.69 -14.37
N LYS A 6 19.22 -3.44 -13.25
CA LYS A 6 18.00 -4.14 -12.77
C LYS A 6 16.88 -3.16 -12.40
N ARG A 7 17.19 -2.07 -11.71
CA ARG A 7 16.22 -1.03 -11.35
C ARG A 7 15.62 -0.33 -12.55
N LEU A 8 16.47 0.03 -13.52
CA LEU A 8 16.01 0.65 -14.78
C LEU A 8 15.11 -0.31 -15.56
N LEU A 9 15.48 -1.58 -15.67
CA LEU A 9 14.64 -2.58 -16.32
C LEU A 9 13.27 -2.72 -15.64
N THR A 10 13.25 -2.81 -14.32
CA THR A 10 11.99 -2.89 -13.54
C THR A 10 11.13 -1.63 -13.76
N PHE A 11 11.75 -0.45 -13.85
CA PHE A 11 11.03 0.79 -14.10
C PHE A 11 10.47 0.85 -15.54
N PHE A 12 11.29 0.58 -16.56
CA PHE A 12 10.87 0.68 -17.97
C PHE A 12 9.88 -0.41 -18.39
N ILE A 13 9.85 -1.55 -17.74
CA ILE A 13 8.83 -2.59 -17.96
C ILE A 13 7.63 -2.37 -17.03
N GLY A 14 7.89 -2.09 -15.77
CA GLY A 14 6.83 -1.97 -14.75
C GLY A 14 5.90 -0.78 -14.99
N LEU A 15 6.44 0.38 -15.34
CA LEU A 15 5.62 1.58 -15.56
C LEU A 15 4.62 1.43 -16.71
N PRO A 16 5.02 1.01 -17.93
CA PRO A 16 4.05 0.75 -19.01
C PRO A 16 3.03 -0.33 -18.65
N LEU A 17 3.45 -1.38 -17.94
CA LEU A 17 2.56 -2.44 -17.48
C LEU A 17 1.50 -1.90 -16.50
N VAL A 18 1.90 -1.10 -15.52
CA VAL A 18 0.97 -0.47 -14.56
C VAL A 18 -0.01 0.44 -15.30
N ILE A 19 0.47 1.26 -16.24
CA ILE A 19 -0.40 2.11 -17.06
C ILE A 19 -1.40 1.26 -17.83
N ALA A 20 -0.96 0.22 -18.53
CA ALA A 20 -1.84 -0.66 -19.30
C ALA A 20 -2.91 -1.32 -18.42
N ILE A 21 -2.55 -1.76 -17.20
CA ILE A 21 -3.45 -2.37 -16.23
C ILE A 21 -4.48 -1.36 -15.72
N VAL A 22 -4.06 -0.15 -15.39
CA VAL A 22 -4.95 0.91 -14.88
C VAL A 22 -5.91 1.38 -15.97
N PHE A 23 -5.48 1.45 -17.23
CA PHE A 23 -6.34 1.87 -18.33
C PHE A 23 -7.24 0.77 -18.89
N CYS A 24 -7.05 -0.49 -18.46
CA CYS A 24 -7.96 -1.59 -18.76
C CYS A 24 -9.13 -1.59 -17.77
N ASP A 25 -10.21 -0.91 -18.10
CA ASP A 25 -11.41 -0.74 -17.27
C ASP A 25 -12.44 -1.90 -17.40
N TYR A 26 -12.11 -2.93 -18.19
CA TYR A 26 -12.96 -4.11 -18.37
C TYR A 26 -13.30 -4.76 -17.03
N LEU A 27 -14.59 -5.02 -16.79
CA LEU A 27 -15.13 -5.60 -15.55
C LEU A 27 -14.58 -4.92 -14.29
N TYR A 28 -14.77 -3.60 -14.20
CA TYR A 28 -14.26 -2.80 -13.06
C TYR A 28 -12.77 -3.04 -12.80
N HIS A 29 -11.95 -2.92 -13.85
CA HIS A 29 -10.49 -3.10 -13.82
C HIS A 29 -10.06 -4.51 -13.39
N LEU A 30 -10.64 -5.57 -13.95
CA LEU A 30 -10.29 -6.96 -13.63
C LEU A 30 -8.76 -7.22 -13.55
N PRO A 31 -7.90 -6.76 -14.49
CA PRO A 31 -6.45 -6.96 -14.36
C PRO A 31 -5.86 -6.33 -13.08
N LEU A 32 -6.34 -5.15 -12.69
CA LEU A 32 -5.92 -4.50 -11.45
C LEU A 32 -6.37 -5.30 -10.23
N GLN A 33 -7.61 -5.80 -10.23
CA GLN A 33 -8.14 -6.60 -9.12
C GLN A 33 -7.36 -7.90 -8.90
N ILE A 34 -6.95 -8.55 -10.00
CA ILE A 34 -6.09 -9.74 -9.93
C ILE A 34 -4.74 -9.39 -9.27
N ILE A 35 -4.12 -8.29 -9.67
CA ILE A 35 -2.84 -7.84 -9.09
C ILE A 35 -3.00 -7.45 -7.63
N VAL A 36 -4.07 -6.75 -7.26
CA VAL A 36 -4.39 -6.41 -5.87
C VAL A 36 -4.48 -7.68 -5.01
N GLY A 37 -5.21 -8.71 -5.48
CA GLY A 37 -5.30 -9.99 -4.78
C GLY A 37 -3.95 -10.72 -4.65
N ILE A 38 -3.18 -10.78 -5.73
CA ILE A 38 -1.86 -11.40 -5.74
C ILE A 38 -0.90 -10.67 -4.79
N PHE A 39 -0.86 -9.34 -4.85
CA PHE A 39 0.04 -8.55 -4.01
C PHE A 39 -0.35 -8.60 -2.53
N ALA A 40 -1.64 -8.65 -2.22
CA ALA A 40 -2.13 -8.87 -0.86
C ALA A 40 -1.59 -10.18 -0.28
N VAL A 41 -1.74 -11.28 -1.02
CA VAL A 41 -1.30 -12.61 -0.56
C VAL A 41 0.23 -12.71 -0.49
N LEU A 42 0.94 -12.23 -1.50
CA LEU A 42 2.41 -12.27 -1.51
C LEU A 42 3.01 -11.38 -0.43
N GLY A 43 2.49 -10.15 -0.26
CA GLY A 43 2.89 -9.25 0.81
C GLY A 43 2.63 -9.83 2.20
N ALA A 44 1.44 -10.43 2.41
CA ALA A 44 1.12 -11.13 3.67
C ALA A 44 2.05 -12.31 3.93
N ASN A 45 2.42 -13.07 2.90
CA ASN A 45 3.37 -14.17 3.02
C ASN A 45 4.79 -13.70 3.39
N GLU A 46 5.25 -12.58 2.83
CA GLU A 46 6.52 -11.96 3.21
C GLU A 46 6.47 -11.46 4.66
N PHE A 47 5.39 -10.75 5.03
CA PHE A 47 5.20 -10.26 6.39
C PHE A 47 5.12 -11.43 7.39
N TYR A 48 4.37 -12.49 7.05
CA TYR A 48 4.30 -13.71 7.86
C TYR A 48 5.68 -14.30 8.12
N LYS A 49 6.48 -14.49 7.07
CA LYS A 49 7.84 -15.03 7.18
C LYS A 49 8.75 -14.19 8.08
N MET A 50 8.66 -12.86 7.99
CA MET A 50 9.43 -11.98 8.85
C MET A 50 8.94 -12.09 10.31
N ALA A 51 7.65 -11.94 10.55
CA ALA A 51 7.08 -11.90 11.89
C ALA A 51 7.20 -13.23 12.63
N SER A 52 7.08 -14.37 11.93
CA SER A 52 7.22 -15.72 12.52
C SER A 52 8.62 -15.99 13.09
N THR A 53 9.62 -15.18 12.77
CA THR A 53 10.95 -15.26 13.40
C THR A 53 10.98 -14.69 14.82
N LYS A 54 9.96 -13.92 15.21
CA LYS A 54 9.91 -13.20 16.50
C LYS A 54 8.73 -13.59 17.37
N VAL A 55 7.60 -13.89 16.77
CA VAL A 55 6.36 -14.20 17.49
C VAL A 55 5.69 -15.45 16.93
N THR A 56 5.00 -16.17 17.80
CA THR A 56 4.10 -17.24 17.36
C THR A 56 2.92 -16.62 16.62
N LEU A 57 2.50 -17.25 15.53
CA LEU A 57 1.38 -16.81 14.70
C LEU A 57 0.36 -17.94 14.55
N PHE A 58 -0.82 -17.63 14.07
CA PHE A 58 -1.72 -18.65 13.53
C PHE A 58 -1.07 -19.34 12.32
N SER A 59 -1.66 -20.47 11.86
CA SER A 59 -1.11 -21.15 10.70
C SER A 59 -1.02 -20.20 9.50
N ARG A 60 0.02 -20.40 8.68
CA ARG A 60 0.27 -19.57 7.50
C ARG A 60 -0.93 -19.55 6.57
N GLU A 61 -1.53 -20.72 6.36
CA GLU A 61 -2.68 -20.92 5.47
C GLU A 61 -3.87 -20.09 5.95
N LEU A 62 -4.15 -20.09 7.25
CA LEU A 62 -5.25 -19.33 7.84
C LEU A 62 -5.07 -17.82 7.63
N ILE A 63 -3.87 -17.31 7.84
CA ILE A 63 -3.57 -15.88 7.63
C ILE A 63 -3.65 -15.50 6.15
N LEU A 64 -3.10 -16.33 5.25
CA LEU A 64 -3.14 -16.05 3.81
C LEU A 64 -4.56 -16.12 3.25
N ILE A 65 -5.38 -17.09 3.70
CA ILE A 65 -6.80 -17.18 3.33
C ILE A 65 -7.56 -15.95 3.85
N GLY A 66 -7.40 -15.59 5.12
CA GLY A 66 -8.01 -14.41 5.70
C GLY A 66 -7.63 -13.12 4.97
N THR A 67 -6.39 -13.02 4.50
CA THR A 67 -5.92 -11.89 3.70
C THR A 67 -6.54 -11.89 2.30
N ALA A 68 -6.59 -13.05 1.63
CA ALA A 68 -7.10 -13.18 0.26
C ALA A 68 -8.60 -12.90 0.16
N ILE A 69 -9.37 -13.34 1.15
CA ILE A 69 -10.84 -13.16 1.17
C ILE A 69 -11.23 -11.68 1.07
N LEU A 70 -10.48 -10.75 1.67
CA LEU A 70 -10.85 -9.34 1.75
C LEU A 70 -10.88 -8.65 0.37
N PRO A 71 -9.80 -8.62 -0.44
CA PRO A 71 -9.85 -8.03 -1.77
C PRO A 71 -10.74 -8.82 -2.73
N PHE A 72 -10.79 -10.17 -2.62
CA PHE A 72 -11.66 -10.98 -3.45
C PHE A 72 -13.14 -10.70 -3.20
N ALA A 73 -13.57 -10.64 -1.94
CA ALA A 73 -14.94 -10.29 -1.58
C ALA A 73 -15.26 -8.84 -1.97
N CYS A 74 -14.35 -7.89 -1.76
CA CYS A 74 -14.51 -6.51 -2.18
C CYS A 74 -14.80 -6.44 -3.69
N TYR A 75 -14.02 -7.14 -4.51
CA TYR A 75 -14.25 -7.19 -5.95
C TYR A 75 -15.57 -7.87 -6.32
N THR A 76 -15.93 -8.97 -5.65
CA THR A 76 -17.22 -9.65 -5.85
C THR A 76 -18.39 -8.72 -5.54
N PHE A 77 -18.30 -7.93 -4.47
CA PHE A 77 -19.32 -6.95 -4.12
C PHE A 77 -19.45 -5.84 -5.15
N ILE A 78 -18.32 -5.40 -5.73
CA ILE A 78 -18.32 -4.45 -6.84
C ILE A 78 -19.06 -5.04 -8.06
N LEU A 79 -18.75 -6.27 -8.46
CA LEU A 79 -19.39 -6.93 -9.60
C LEU A 79 -20.90 -7.10 -9.44
N TRP A 80 -21.37 -7.33 -8.22
CA TRP A 80 -22.80 -7.53 -7.92
C TRP A 80 -23.53 -6.25 -7.54
N GLY A 81 -22.85 -5.10 -7.55
CA GLY A 81 -23.43 -3.82 -7.14
C GLY A 81 -23.83 -3.77 -5.67
N LEU A 82 -23.19 -4.55 -4.82
CA LEU A 82 -23.44 -4.57 -3.38
C LEU A 82 -22.69 -3.43 -2.68
N SER A 83 -23.18 -3.02 -1.50
CA SER A 83 -22.51 -2.00 -0.69
C SER A 83 -21.14 -2.47 -0.23
N LEU A 84 -20.13 -1.62 -0.42
CA LEU A 84 -18.76 -1.87 0.06
C LEU A 84 -18.61 -1.71 1.58
N ASP A 85 -19.65 -1.27 2.28
CA ASP A 85 -19.70 -1.23 3.75
C ASP A 85 -19.62 -2.63 4.38
N ILE A 86 -19.88 -3.67 3.60
CA ILE A 86 -19.69 -5.07 4.01
C ILE A 86 -18.20 -5.42 4.24
N SER A 87 -17.26 -4.78 3.54
CA SER A 87 -15.83 -5.11 3.67
C SER A 87 -15.27 -4.93 5.09
N PRO A 88 -15.57 -3.85 5.83
CA PRO A 88 -15.20 -3.74 7.24
C PRO A 88 -15.84 -4.83 8.12
N TRP A 89 -17.10 -5.18 7.87
CA TRP A 89 -17.78 -6.25 8.61
C TRP A 89 -17.15 -7.61 8.38
N LEU A 90 -16.69 -7.87 7.16
CA LEU A 90 -15.97 -9.11 6.85
C LEU A 90 -14.64 -9.17 7.59
N PHE A 91 -13.88 -8.06 7.65
CA PHE A 91 -12.65 -7.98 8.44
C PHE A 91 -12.92 -8.22 9.93
N ILE A 92 -13.96 -7.60 10.49
CA ILE A 92 -14.38 -7.81 11.89
C ILE A 92 -14.73 -9.29 12.11
N THR A 93 -15.47 -9.91 11.19
CA THR A 93 -15.86 -11.32 11.29
C THR A 93 -14.62 -12.24 11.29
N ILE A 94 -13.67 -12.04 10.38
CA ILE A 94 -12.40 -12.78 10.37
C ILE A 94 -11.65 -12.59 11.69
N SER A 95 -11.64 -11.37 12.21
CA SER A 95 -10.99 -11.05 13.48
C SER A 95 -11.61 -11.80 14.67
N ILE A 96 -12.94 -11.83 14.74
CA ILE A 96 -13.68 -12.58 15.79
C ILE A 96 -13.42 -14.08 15.65
N LEU A 97 -13.41 -14.62 14.42
CA LEU A 97 -13.13 -16.03 14.18
C LEU A 97 -11.72 -16.41 14.64
N LEU A 98 -10.70 -15.59 14.38
CA LEU A 98 -9.33 -15.84 14.85
C LEU A 98 -9.25 -15.84 16.38
N MET A 99 -9.91 -14.89 17.06
CA MET A 99 -9.99 -14.87 18.52
C MET A 99 -10.71 -16.12 19.05
N GLY A 100 -11.81 -16.53 18.41
CA GLY A 100 -12.53 -17.76 18.76
C GLY A 100 -11.65 -19.01 18.59
N ILE A 101 -10.92 -19.15 17.49
CA ILE A 101 -9.99 -20.25 17.26
C ILE A 101 -8.96 -20.31 18.42
N GLU A 102 -8.40 -19.17 18.83
CA GLU A 102 -7.43 -19.15 19.93
C GLU A 102 -8.07 -19.61 21.24
N CYS A 103 -9.29 -19.14 21.55
CA CYS A 103 -10.00 -19.55 22.78
C CYS A 103 -10.20 -21.07 22.90
N PHE A 104 -10.49 -21.75 21.77
CA PHE A 104 -10.82 -23.16 21.79
C PHE A 104 -9.65 -24.10 21.48
N SER A 105 -8.58 -23.60 20.83
CA SER A 105 -7.46 -24.43 20.38
C SER A 105 -6.17 -24.24 21.19
N ALA A 106 -6.01 -23.12 21.91
CA ALA A 106 -4.79 -22.87 22.64
C ALA A 106 -4.68 -23.74 23.91
N LYS A 107 -3.50 -24.36 24.10
CA LYS A 107 -3.15 -25.12 25.30
C LYS A 107 -2.49 -24.25 26.37
N SER A 108 -1.95 -23.09 25.98
CA SER A 108 -1.33 -22.09 26.84
C SER A 108 -1.60 -20.72 26.25
N PHE A 109 -1.86 -19.71 27.10
CA PHE A 109 -2.21 -18.35 26.68
C PHE A 109 -1.04 -17.37 26.76
N GLU A 110 0.14 -17.80 27.14
CA GLU A 110 1.32 -16.95 27.36
C GLU A 110 1.64 -16.05 26.16
N ASN A 111 1.49 -16.57 24.93
CA ASN A 111 1.76 -15.84 23.69
C ASN A 111 0.50 -15.46 22.90
N SER A 112 -0.70 -15.71 23.44
CA SER A 112 -1.94 -15.53 22.67
C SER A 112 -2.18 -14.08 22.27
N LEU A 113 -1.85 -13.10 23.11
CA LEU A 113 -2.02 -11.70 22.80
C LEU A 113 -1.14 -11.28 21.62
N SER A 114 0.14 -11.64 21.65
CA SER A 114 1.07 -11.33 20.54
C SER A 114 0.71 -12.06 19.25
N LYS A 115 0.28 -13.33 19.36
CA LYS A 115 -0.19 -14.16 18.24
C LYS A 115 -1.40 -13.56 17.56
N ILE A 116 -2.43 -13.19 18.32
CA ILE A 116 -3.65 -12.53 17.81
C ILE A 116 -3.28 -11.19 17.18
N ALA A 117 -2.60 -10.31 17.91
CA ALA A 117 -2.30 -8.96 17.47
C ALA A 117 -1.48 -8.93 16.17
N THR A 118 -0.43 -9.76 16.07
CA THR A 118 0.42 -9.79 14.87
C THR A 118 -0.30 -10.44 13.68
N SER A 119 -1.10 -11.47 13.92
CA SER A 119 -1.90 -12.08 12.85
C SER A 119 -2.95 -11.13 12.30
N PHE A 120 -3.64 -10.37 13.17
CA PHE A 120 -4.54 -9.29 12.76
C PHE A 120 -3.82 -8.23 11.97
N LEU A 121 -2.65 -7.81 12.42
CA LEU A 121 -1.86 -6.79 11.75
C LEU A 121 -1.52 -7.22 10.30
N ILE A 122 -1.15 -8.48 10.08
CA ILE A 122 -0.86 -8.99 8.73
C ILE A 122 -2.10 -8.92 7.84
N ILE A 123 -3.25 -9.42 8.31
CA ILE A 123 -4.51 -9.42 7.55
C ILE A 123 -5.01 -7.99 7.30
N PHE A 124 -4.94 -7.13 8.31
CA PHE A 124 -5.29 -5.72 8.18
C PHE A 124 -4.41 -5.02 7.15
N TYR A 125 -3.08 -5.11 7.33
CA TYR A 125 -2.10 -4.37 6.54
C TYR A 125 -2.10 -4.81 5.08
N CYS A 126 -2.01 -6.13 4.83
CA CYS A 126 -1.91 -6.65 3.48
C CYS A 126 -3.27 -6.94 2.82
N GLY A 127 -4.31 -7.27 3.60
CA GLY A 127 -5.63 -7.61 3.06
C GLY A 127 -6.58 -6.42 3.05
N PHE A 128 -6.91 -5.89 4.24
CA PHE A 128 -7.93 -4.86 4.36
C PHE A 128 -7.53 -3.54 3.68
N LEU A 129 -6.30 -3.06 3.88
CA LEU A 129 -5.85 -1.81 3.25
C LEU A 129 -5.82 -1.90 1.71
N MET A 130 -5.51 -3.08 1.15
CA MET A 130 -5.55 -3.30 -0.30
C MET A 130 -6.95 -3.18 -0.89
N THR A 131 -8.03 -3.37 -0.11
CA THR A 131 -9.40 -3.19 -0.61
C THR A 131 -9.68 -1.76 -1.06
N PHE A 132 -8.94 -0.77 -0.57
CA PHE A 132 -9.13 0.63 -0.98
C PHE A 132 -8.69 0.90 -2.42
N LEU A 133 -7.74 0.14 -2.97
CA LEU A 133 -7.44 0.16 -4.41
C LEU A 133 -8.63 -0.38 -5.22
N SER A 134 -9.24 -1.49 -4.77
CA SER A 134 -10.45 -2.03 -5.39
C SER A 134 -11.60 -1.03 -5.34
N ARG A 135 -11.78 -0.31 -4.23
CA ARG A 135 -12.83 0.72 -4.07
C ARG A 135 -12.65 1.91 -5.03
N MET A 136 -11.42 2.25 -5.40
CA MET A 136 -11.19 3.34 -6.37
C MET A 136 -11.72 2.99 -7.76
N THR A 137 -11.91 1.72 -8.10
CA THR A 137 -12.36 1.29 -9.44
C THR A 137 -13.83 1.59 -9.73
N ILE A 138 -14.63 1.94 -8.72
CA ILE A 138 -16.03 2.35 -8.88
C ILE A 138 -16.24 3.86 -8.88
N LEU A 139 -15.18 4.63 -8.67
CA LEU A 139 -15.26 6.10 -8.73
C LEU A 139 -15.44 6.56 -10.19
N PRO A 140 -16.14 7.68 -10.42
CA PRO A 140 -16.20 8.30 -11.74
C PRO A 140 -14.78 8.49 -12.29
N ASP A 141 -14.60 8.25 -13.58
CA ASP A 141 -13.29 8.35 -14.24
C ASP A 141 -12.17 7.57 -13.53
N SER A 142 -12.49 6.39 -13.00
CA SER A 142 -11.64 5.56 -12.13
C SER A 142 -10.20 5.40 -12.63
N LYS A 143 -9.98 5.20 -13.95
CA LYS A 143 -8.64 5.11 -14.53
C LYS A 143 -7.78 6.36 -14.28
N PHE A 144 -8.38 7.54 -14.35
CA PHE A 144 -7.67 8.79 -14.05
C PHE A 144 -7.50 9.01 -12.55
N VAL A 145 -8.50 8.63 -11.73
CA VAL A 145 -8.42 8.72 -10.27
C VAL A 145 -7.32 7.80 -9.72
N ILE A 146 -7.28 6.55 -10.19
CA ILE A 146 -6.23 5.59 -9.82
C ILE A 146 -4.86 6.08 -10.32
N SER A 147 -4.79 6.65 -11.55
CA SER A 147 -3.56 7.25 -12.05
C SER A 147 -3.08 8.41 -11.19
N LEU A 148 -3.98 9.31 -10.78
CA LEU A 148 -3.65 10.42 -9.87
C LEU A 148 -3.12 9.92 -8.54
N PHE A 149 -3.76 8.90 -7.95
CA PHE A 149 -3.28 8.25 -6.74
C PHE A 149 -1.85 7.71 -6.89
N LEU A 150 -1.60 6.94 -7.95
CA LEU A 150 -0.28 6.37 -8.20
C LEU A 150 0.77 7.45 -8.50
N ILE A 151 0.41 8.53 -9.18
CA ILE A 151 1.26 9.68 -9.40
C ILE A 151 1.65 10.31 -8.06
N PHE A 152 0.70 10.55 -7.16
CA PHE A 152 1.01 11.09 -5.85
C PHE A 152 2.00 10.22 -5.07
N VAL A 153 1.80 8.90 -5.04
CA VAL A 153 2.67 7.97 -4.30
C VAL A 153 4.05 7.85 -4.96
N PHE A 154 4.12 7.53 -6.26
CA PHE A 154 5.39 7.27 -6.92
C PHE A 154 6.25 8.53 -7.14
N MET A 155 5.61 9.66 -7.37
CA MET A 155 6.34 10.93 -7.47
C MET A 155 6.81 11.42 -6.11
N CYS A 156 6.08 11.11 -5.02
CA CYS A 156 6.55 11.35 -3.67
C CYS A 156 7.86 10.60 -3.41
N ASP A 157 7.90 9.28 -3.68
CA ASP A 157 9.09 8.46 -3.48
C ASP A 157 10.27 8.91 -4.36
N SER A 158 9.98 9.18 -5.64
CA SER A 158 11.00 9.57 -6.62
C SER A 158 11.61 10.94 -6.28
N ALA A 159 10.78 11.93 -5.96
CA ALA A 159 11.23 13.25 -5.58
C ALA A 159 11.93 13.23 -4.22
N ALA A 160 11.43 12.44 -3.25
CA ALA A 160 12.09 12.27 -1.96
C ALA A 160 13.50 11.69 -2.11
N TRP A 161 13.67 10.70 -2.96
CA TRP A 161 14.98 10.15 -3.30
C TRP A 161 15.88 11.19 -3.97
N PHE A 162 15.38 11.91 -4.97
CA PHE A 162 16.14 12.92 -5.72
C PHE A 162 16.64 14.06 -4.83
N PHE A 163 15.71 14.71 -4.11
CA PHE A 163 16.07 15.82 -3.20
C PHE A 163 16.90 15.34 -2.00
N GLY A 164 16.65 14.11 -1.53
CA GLY A 164 17.42 13.48 -0.46
C GLY A 164 18.89 13.23 -0.84
N ILE A 165 19.18 12.90 -2.10
CA ILE A 165 20.57 12.75 -2.59
C ILE A 165 21.23 14.10 -2.76
N LEU A 166 20.56 15.06 -3.39
CA LEU A 166 21.17 16.35 -3.74
C LEU A 166 21.38 17.23 -2.50
N PHE A 167 20.39 17.32 -1.61
CA PHE A 167 20.37 18.32 -0.55
C PHE A 167 20.21 17.72 0.86
N GLY A 168 19.95 16.40 0.97
CA GLY A 168 19.56 15.78 2.23
C GLY A 168 20.70 15.38 3.15
N LYS A 169 21.97 15.54 2.77
CA LYS A 169 23.14 14.98 3.50
C LYS A 169 23.18 15.41 4.98
N SER A 170 22.89 16.67 5.26
CA SER A 170 22.92 17.26 6.63
C SER A 170 21.68 16.93 7.46
N THR A 171 20.58 16.42 6.86
CA THR A 171 19.30 16.18 7.51
C THR A 171 18.92 14.70 7.56
N ARG A 172 19.87 13.79 7.35
CA ARG A 172 19.71 12.34 7.49
C ARG A 172 19.71 11.93 8.96
N GLY A 173 19.16 10.73 9.23
CA GLY A 173 19.24 10.10 10.55
C GLY A 173 18.19 10.56 11.55
N PHE A 174 17.24 11.41 11.17
CA PHE A 174 16.19 11.87 12.08
C PHE A 174 15.09 10.79 12.32
N VAL A 175 15.02 9.74 11.51
CA VAL A 175 14.15 8.58 11.71
C VAL A 175 15.00 7.34 11.95
N ALA A 176 14.94 6.79 13.17
CA ALA A 176 15.73 5.63 13.59
C ALA A 176 15.47 4.38 12.71
N ALA A 177 14.22 4.14 12.29
CA ALA A 177 13.87 2.98 11.47
C ALA A 177 14.49 3.03 10.07
N SER A 178 14.77 4.24 9.54
CA SER A 178 15.35 4.45 8.22
C SER A 178 16.38 5.60 8.22
N PRO A 179 17.61 5.37 8.74
CA PRO A 179 18.61 6.44 8.93
C PRO A 179 19.08 7.13 7.64
N ASN A 180 18.90 6.50 6.49
CA ASN A 180 19.29 7.06 5.21
C ASN A 180 18.30 8.10 4.65
N LYS A 181 17.08 8.17 5.19
CA LYS A 181 16.10 9.16 4.81
C LYS A 181 16.44 10.52 5.42
N SER A 182 16.10 11.59 4.69
CA SER A 182 16.39 12.98 5.09
C SER A 182 15.10 13.79 5.16
N LEU A 183 15.07 14.78 6.05
CA LEU A 183 13.94 15.71 6.16
C LEU A 183 13.74 16.49 4.84
N VAL A 184 14.84 16.93 4.22
CA VAL A 184 14.79 17.60 2.90
C VAL A 184 14.20 16.69 1.84
N GLY A 185 14.52 15.38 1.89
CA GLY A 185 13.89 14.40 1.00
C GLY A 185 12.37 14.32 1.21
N PHE A 186 11.88 14.32 2.43
CA PHE A 186 10.44 14.29 2.72
C PHE A 186 9.72 15.53 2.20
N ILE A 187 10.26 16.72 2.46
CA ILE A 187 9.69 17.97 1.95
C ILE A 187 9.70 17.98 0.43
N GLY A 188 10.81 17.57 -0.19
CA GLY A 188 10.92 17.43 -1.65
C GLY A 188 9.95 16.42 -2.24
N GLY A 189 9.72 15.30 -1.53
CA GLY A 189 8.74 14.28 -1.91
C GLY A 189 7.32 14.83 -1.94
N ILE A 190 6.90 15.52 -0.88
CA ILE A 190 5.59 16.17 -0.78
C ILE A 190 5.42 17.21 -1.90
N ALA A 191 6.41 18.08 -2.09
CA ALA A 191 6.36 19.11 -3.12
C ALA A 191 6.29 18.52 -4.54
N GLY A 192 7.10 17.48 -4.83
CA GLY A 192 7.11 16.79 -6.12
C GLY A 192 5.80 16.05 -6.39
N SER A 193 5.22 15.42 -5.38
CA SER A 193 3.91 14.78 -5.45
C SER A 193 2.82 15.78 -5.82
N ILE A 194 2.70 16.88 -5.08
CA ILE A 194 1.70 17.94 -5.32
C ILE A 194 1.89 18.56 -6.71
N ALA A 195 3.12 18.90 -7.08
CA ALA A 195 3.42 19.49 -8.39
C ALA A 195 2.99 18.56 -9.54
N SER A 196 3.27 17.25 -9.40
CA SER A 196 2.89 16.25 -10.41
C SER A 196 1.37 16.08 -10.50
N GLY A 197 0.65 16.09 -9.39
CA GLY A 197 -0.82 16.08 -9.40
C GLY A 197 -1.43 17.33 -10.03
N CYS A 198 -0.87 18.51 -9.76
CA CYS A 198 -1.29 19.76 -10.40
C CYS A 198 -1.03 19.74 -11.92
N LEU A 199 0.12 19.20 -12.34
CA LEU A 199 0.42 19.00 -13.75
C LEU A 199 -0.56 18.00 -14.40
N PHE A 200 -0.88 16.91 -13.72
CA PHE A 200 -1.83 15.92 -14.23
C PHE A 200 -3.23 16.52 -14.41
N LYS A 201 -3.72 17.33 -13.45
CA LYS A 201 -4.95 18.10 -13.61
C LYS A 201 -4.87 19.11 -14.77
N PHE A 202 -3.74 19.79 -14.94
CA PHE A 202 -3.55 20.73 -16.05
C PHE A 202 -3.66 20.04 -17.42
N ILE A 203 -3.17 18.80 -17.52
CA ILE A 203 -3.25 17.97 -18.76
C ILE A 203 -4.68 17.46 -18.99
N PHE A 204 -5.41 17.12 -17.92
CA PHE A 204 -6.76 16.55 -17.96
C PHE A 204 -7.79 17.42 -17.22
N PRO A 205 -8.00 18.69 -17.63
CA PRO A 205 -8.85 19.63 -16.89
C PRO A 205 -10.32 19.22 -16.87
N GLU A 206 -10.79 18.51 -17.90
CA GLU A 206 -12.18 18.07 -18.01
C GLU A 206 -12.52 16.94 -17.04
N VAL A 207 -11.53 16.10 -16.70
CA VAL A 207 -11.70 14.99 -15.74
C VAL A 207 -11.67 15.53 -14.30
N PHE A 208 -10.76 16.45 -14.01
CA PHE A 208 -10.56 16.99 -12.67
C PHE A 208 -11.12 18.41 -12.55
N THR A 209 -12.43 18.51 -12.35
CA THR A 209 -13.13 19.80 -12.17
C THR A 209 -12.87 20.46 -10.81
N ILE A 210 -12.33 19.71 -9.84
CA ILE A 210 -11.96 20.21 -8.49
C ILE A 210 -11.03 21.41 -8.54
N SER A 211 -11.15 22.32 -7.57
CA SER A 211 -10.23 23.45 -7.45
C SER A 211 -8.80 23.01 -7.09
N TYR A 212 -7.78 23.76 -7.53
CA TYR A 212 -6.38 23.47 -7.17
C TYR A 212 -6.12 23.39 -5.65
N PRO A 213 -6.68 24.26 -4.79
CA PRO A 213 -6.49 24.12 -3.34
C PRO A 213 -6.91 22.76 -2.79
N ARG A 214 -8.07 22.22 -3.22
CA ARG A 214 -8.54 20.90 -2.78
C ARG A 214 -7.62 19.78 -3.30
N LEU A 215 -7.16 19.88 -4.54
CA LEU A 215 -6.20 18.92 -5.12
C LEU A 215 -4.86 18.96 -4.36
N ILE A 216 -4.37 20.15 -3.98
CA ILE A 216 -3.15 20.32 -3.18
C ILE A 216 -3.32 19.66 -1.80
N ILE A 217 -4.46 19.85 -1.15
CA ILE A 217 -4.76 19.19 0.13
C ILE A 217 -4.76 17.68 -0.04
N LEU A 218 -5.42 17.15 -1.08
CA LEU A 218 -5.43 15.72 -1.36
C LEU A 218 -4.01 15.17 -1.61
N GLY A 219 -3.20 15.87 -2.40
CA GLY A 219 -1.81 15.51 -2.65
C GLY A 219 -0.95 15.55 -1.38
N LEU A 220 -1.16 16.56 -0.52
CA LEU A 220 -0.47 16.68 0.77
C LEU A 220 -0.75 15.51 1.70
N ILE A 221 -2.03 15.20 1.96
CA ILE A 221 -2.38 14.10 2.87
C ILE A 221 -1.97 12.74 2.31
N THR A 222 -2.07 12.54 0.98
CA THR A 222 -1.67 11.31 0.33
C THR A 222 -0.15 11.10 0.38
N SER A 223 0.64 12.14 0.12
CA SER A 223 2.10 12.06 0.18
C SER A 223 2.62 11.85 1.60
N ILE A 224 2.02 12.49 2.61
CA ILE A 224 2.32 12.23 4.02
C ILE A 224 2.02 10.77 4.35
N ALA A 225 0.85 10.26 3.94
CA ALA A 225 0.46 8.87 4.15
C ALA A 225 1.42 7.89 3.47
N ALA A 226 1.89 8.18 2.25
CA ALA A 226 2.89 7.37 1.54
C ALA A 226 4.22 7.30 2.30
N ILE A 227 4.73 8.46 2.76
CA ILE A 227 5.95 8.53 3.59
C ILE A 227 5.79 7.72 4.87
N VAL A 228 4.65 7.84 5.55
CA VAL A 228 4.36 7.10 6.79
C VAL A 228 4.28 5.61 6.50
N GLY A 229 3.71 5.18 5.37
CA GLY A 229 3.60 3.78 4.97
C GLY A 229 4.97 3.11 4.86
N ASP A 230 5.90 3.71 4.11
CA ASP A 230 7.27 3.24 3.98
C ASP A 230 8.02 3.23 5.35
N LEU A 231 7.74 4.22 6.23
CA LEU A 231 8.32 4.21 7.58
C LEU A 231 7.76 3.10 8.46
N ILE A 232 6.45 2.82 8.38
CA ILE A 232 5.81 1.72 9.13
C ILE A 232 6.43 0.38 8.72
N GLU A 233 6.56 0.13 7.42
CA GLU A 233 7.18 -1.10 6.92
C GLU A 233 8.65 -1.19 7.34
N SER A 234 9.37 -0.06 7.32
CA SER A 234 10.74 0.00 7.85
C SER A 234 10.80 -0.38 9.33
N VAL A 235 9.83 0.03 10.17
CA VAL A 235 9.75 -0.40 11.58
C VAL A 235 9.52 -1.90 11.69
N PHE A 236 8.61 -2.47 10.90
CA PHE A 236 8.37 -3.92 10.90
C PHE A 236 9.62 -4.71 10.53
N LYS A 237 10.35 -4.29 9.49
CA LYS A 237 11.62 -4.92 9.10
C LYS A 237 12.67 -4.85 10.23
N ARG A 238 12.81 -3.69 10.88
CA ARG A 238 13.78 -3.55 11.99
C ARG A 238 13.40 -4.39 13.20
N SER A 239 12.11 -4.47 13.56
CA SER A 239 11.65 -5.31 14.65
C SER A 239 11.92 -6.80 14.39
N CYS A 240 11.91 -7.22 13.14
CA CYS A 240 12.25 -8.58 12.72
C CYS A 240 13.75 -8.80 12.42
N ASN A 241 14.63 -7.79 12.63
CA ASN A 241 16.07 -7.82 12.32
C ASN A 241 16.36 -8.11 10.83
N VAL A 242 15.50 -7.70 9.92
CA VAL A 242 15.71 -7.81 8.48
C VAL A 242 15.80 -6.42 7.83
N LYS A 243 16.31 -6.38 6.61
CA LYS A 243 16.40 -5.15 5.82
C LYS A 243 15.34 -5.10 4.73
N ASP A 244 15.11 -6.19 4.05
CA ASP A 244 14.18 -6.33 2.94
C ASP A 244 13.14 -7.39 3.32
N SER A 245 11.89 -7.22 2.90
CA SER A 245 10.78 -8.15 3.22
C SER A 245 10.90 -9.47 2.46
N GLY A 246 11.53 -9.43 1.29
CA GLY A 246 11.71 -10.56 0.39
C GLY A 246 12.68 -10.27 -0.74
N ASN A 247 12.70 -11.15 -1.76
CA ASN A 247 13.60 -11.07 -2.91
C ASN A 247 12.87 -11.23 -4.25
N LEU A 248 11.54 -11.07 -4.28
CA LEU A 248 10.73 -11.35 -5.48
C LEU A 248 10.95 -10.32 -6.59
N ILE A 249 11.17 -9.04 -6.24
CA ILE A 249 11.38 -7.98 -7.24
C ILE A 249 12.87 -7.71 -7.41
N PRO A 250 13.45 -8.00 -8.59
CA PRO A 250 14.88 -7.80 -8.84
C PRO A 250 15.32 -6.36 -8.61
N GLY A 251 16.23 -6.15 -7.65
CA GLY A 251 16.80 -4.85 -7.32
C GLY A 251 15.95 -3.94 -6.42
N ARG A 252 14.74 -4.36 -6.05
CA ARG A 252 13.85 -3.61 -5.16
C ARG A 252 13.55 -4.32 -3.83
N GLY A 253 13.59 -5.66 -3.80
CA GLY A 253 13.32 -6.47 -2.60
C GLY A 253 12.08 -7.33 -2.75
N GLY A 254 11.23 -7.36 -1.75
CA GLY A 254 9.95 -8.07 -1.78
C GLY A 254 8.81 -7.29 -2.45
N ILE A 255 7.67 -7.95 -2.54
CA ILE A 255 6.40 -7.31 -2.92
C ILE A 255 6.01 -6.28 -1.86
N LEU A 256 6.14 -6.62 -0.57
CA LEU A 256 5.79 -5.74 0.53
C LEU A 256 6.63 -4.45 0.48
N ASP A 257 7.95 -4.55 0.24
CA ASP A 257 8.86 -3.40 0.00
C ASP A 257 8.41 -2.50 -1.18
N SER A 258 7.55 -2.98 -2.04
CA SER A 258 7.11 -2.24 -3.24
C SER A 258 5.73 -1.62 -3.12
N ILE A 259 4.92 -2.08 -2.16
CA ILE A 259 3.56 -1.60 -1.96
C ILE A 259 3.35 -0.92 -0.61
N ASP A 260 4.37 -0.81 0.23
CA ASP A 260 4.32 -0.24 1.58
C ASP A 260 3.71 1.17 1.64
N SER A 261 4.19 2.07 0.79
CA SER A 261 3.64 3.42 0.62
C SER A 261 2.19 3.39 0.12
N VAL A 262 1.89 2.47 -0.81
CA VAL A 262 0.55 2.32 -1.40
C VAL A 262 -0.47 1.88 -0.35
N LEU A 263 -0.10 0.92 0.53
CA LEU A 263 -1.01 0.35 1.53
C LEU A 263 -1.61 1.40 2.47
N ILE A 264 -0.80 2.31 2.96
CA ILE A 264 -1.25 3.37 3.89
C ILE A 264 -1.85 4.57 3.12
N ALA A 265 -1.31 4.89 1.95
CA ALA A 265 -1.81 6.01 1.16
C ALA A 265 -3.19 5.73 0.54
N ALA A 266 -3.52 4.47 0.19
CA ALA A 266 -4.77 4.14 -0.49
C ALA A 266 -6.03 4.50 0.31
N PRO A 267 -6.20 4.13 1.59
CA PRO A 267 -7.35 4.55 2.38
C PRO A 267 -7.42 6.06 2.56
N ILE A 268 -6.29 6.73 2.80
CA ILE A 268 -6.23 8.18 3.00
C ILE A 268 -6.63 8.93 1.72
N PHE A 269 -6.11 8.49 0.58
CA PHE A 269 -6.49 9.05 -0.71
C PHE A 269 -7.99 8.82 -1.01
N TYR A 270 -8.48 7.58 -0.85
CA TYR A 270 -9.88 7.24 -1.13
C TYR A 270 -10.85 8.06 -0.27
N ILE A 271 -10.60 8.14 1.04
CA ILE A 271 -11.41 8.94 1.96
C ILE A 271 -11.29 10.43 1.62
N GLY A 272 -10.07 10.93 1.44
CA GLY A 272 -9.83 12.32 1.09
C GLY A 272 -10.46 12.71 -0.25
N TYR A 273 -10.40 11.83 -1.26
CA TYR A 273 -11.05 12.03 -2.55
C TYR A 273 -12.56 12.19 -2.39
N ASN A 274 -13.23 11.24 -1.75
CA ASN A 274 -14.68 11.30 -1.55
C ASN A 274 -15.15 12.48 -0.68
N PHE A 275 -14.27 13.02 0.17
CA PHE A 275 -14.61 14.18 1.00
C PHE A 275 -14.39 15.51 0.27
N LEU A 276 -13.43 15.58 -0.64
CA LEU A 276 -13.03 16.81 -1.31
C LEU A 276 -13.66 16.99 -2.70
N PHE A 277 -14.06 15.88 -3.34
CA PHE A 277 -14.67 15.85 -4.68
C PHE A 277 -16.15 15.58 -4.60
#